data_22a785da9a1952c38513d258185a2302
#
_entry.id   22a785da9a1952c38513d258185a2302
#
_cell.length_a   1.000
_cell.length_b   1.000
_cell.length_c   1.000
_cell.angle_alpha   90.00
_cell.angle_beta   90.00
_cell.angle_gamma   90.00
#
_symmetry.space_group_name_H-M   'P 1'
#
loop_
_entity.id
_entity.type
_entity.pdbx_description
1 polymer ?
#
loop_
_entity_poly.entity_id
_entity_poly.type
_entity_poly.pdbx_seq_one_letter_code
_entity_poly.pdbx_strand_id
1 'polypeptide(L)'
;MRSAHQRIILIDNFVDERTLLLLDKRATGVECTVHTRFSKQTELDFIKHNEQNTEIKKIQLPLHIHDRYLIVDDEVWLLGASVKDMGHGLCTVIKVDFTPETVLSLLK
;
A
#
# COMPACT_ATOMS: atom_id res chain seq x y z
N MET A 1 -1.23 2.12 -10.31
CA MET A 1 0.13 2.05 -9.75
C MET A 1 1.21 2.33 -10.79
N ARG A 2 1.09 1.79 -11.98
CA ARG A 2 2.06 2.09 -13.05
C ARG A 2 2.10 3.56 -13.48
N SER A 3 1.03 4.31 -13.19
CA SER A 3 0.97 5.73 -13.50
C SER A 3 1.67 6.64 -12.48
N ALA A 4 2.16 6.09 -11.38
CA ALA A 4 2.87 6.85 -10.38
C ALA A 4 4.21 7.37 -10.93
N HIS A 5 4.54 8.62 -10.62
CA HIS A 5 5.78 9.27 -11.04
C HIS A 5 6.73 9.51 -9.88
N GLN A 6 6.23 9.67 -8.66
CA GLN A 6 7.04 10.02 -7.50
C GLN A 6 6.93 8.99 -6.37
N ARG A 7 5.71 8.62 -5.99
CA ARG A 7 5.52 7.78 -4.81
C ARG A 7 4.22 6.98 -4.89
N ILE A 8 4.23 5.85 -4.20
CA ILE A 8 3.05 5.06 -3.88
C ILE A 8 3.06 4.82 -2.38
N ILE A 9 1.94 5.10 -1.71
CA ILE A 9 1.74 4.78 -0.30
C ILE A 9 0.47 3.94 -0.20
N LEU A 10 0.62 2.72 0.31
CA LEU A 10 -0.52 1.83 0.55
C LEU A 10 -0.78 1.76 2.04
N ILE A 11 -2.05 1.94 2.42
CA ILE A 11 -2.52 1.77 3.78
C ILE A 11 -3.52 0.63 3.76
N ASP A 12 -3.09 -0.55 4.22
CA ASP A 12 -3.88 -1.78 4.15
C ASP A 12 -3.43 -2.71 5.26
N ASN A 13 -4.33 -3.09 6.15
CA ASN A 13 -3.99 -3.94 7.28
C ASN A 13 -3.82 -5.42 6.93
N PHE A 14 -4.03 -5.81 5.67
CA PHE A 14 -3.84 -7.17 5.18
C PHE A 14 -2.93 -7.18 3.95
N VAL A 15 -1.63 -7.31 4.18
CA VAL A 15 -0.61 -7.30 3.12
C VAL A 15 0.12 -8.63 3.12
N ASP A 16 0.29 -9.20 1.93
CA ASP A 16 1.06 -10.44 1.74
C ASP A 16 1.98 -10.32 0.51
N GLU A 17 2.61 -11.43 0.14
CA GLU A 17 3.54 -11.48 -1.00
C GLU A 17 2.88 -11.00 -2.30
N ARG A 18 1.60 -11.30 -2.52
CA ARG A 18 0.88 -10.86 -3.73
C ARG A 18 0.79 -9.36 -3.81
N THR A 19 0.58 -8.70 -2.67
CA THR A 19 0.56 -7.23 -2.58
C THR A 19 1.91 -6.65 -3.02
N LEU A 20 2.99 -7.20 -2.50
CA LEU A 20 4.33 -6.71 -2.79
C LEU A 20 4.69 -6.89 -4.26
N LEU A 21 4.29 -8.01 -4.88
CA LEU A 21 4.52 -8.25 -6.29
C LEU A 21 3.75 -7.28 -7.18
N LEU A 22 2.53 -6.90 -6.79
CA LEU A 22 1.77 -5.88 -7.51
C LEU A 22 2.44 -4.51 -7.42
N LEU A 23 2.91 -4.15 -6.24
CA LEU A 23 3.59 -2.86 -6.03
C LEU A 23 4.93 -2.80 -6.74
N ASP A 24 5.57 -3.94 -6.94
CA ASP A 24 6.85 -4.02 -7.65
C ASP A 24 6.73 -3.66 -9.14
N LYS A 25 5.53 -3.65 -9.68
CA LYS A 25 5.28 -3.24 -11.07
C LYS A 25 5.37 -1.73 -11.30
N ARG A 26 5.62 -0.96 -10.26
CA ARG A 26 5.79 0.49 -10.37
C ARG A 26 7.01 0.85 -11.20
N ALA A 27 7.01 2.06 -11.76
CA ALA A 27 8.14 2.54 -12.57
C ALA A 27 9.40 2.67 -11.71
N THR A 28 10.56 2.54 -12.35
CA THR A 28 11.85 2.73 -11.70
C THR A 28 11.95 4.13 -11.09
N GLY A 29 12.44 4.22 -9.86
CA GLY A 29 12.60 5.49 -9.15
C GLY A 29 11.39 5.93 -8.36
N VAL A 30 10.26 5.23 -8.47
CA VAL A 30 9.06 5.53 -7.68
C VAL A 30 9.22 4.90 -6.30
N GLU A 31 9.17 5.72 -5.25
CA GLU A 31 9.23 5.24 -3.87
C GLU A 31 7.92 4.52 -3.51
N CYS A 32 8.02 3.48 -2.69
CA CYS A 32 6.86 2.74 -2.21
C CYS A 32 6.95 2.52 -0.71
N THR A 33 5.90 2.90 -0.01
CA THR A 33 5.77 2.69 1.45
C THR A 33 4.44 2.00 1.72
N VAL A 34 4.46 1.02 2.61
CA VAL A 34 3.26 0.28 3.02
C VAL A 34 3.05 0.45 4.52
N HIS A 35 1.90 0.98 4.88
CA HIS A 35 1.42 1.03 6.26
C HIS A 35 0.54 -0.19 6.48
N THR A 36 0.98 -1.12 7.30
CA THR A 36 0.26 -2.37 7.53
C THR A 36 0.51 -2.88 8.95
N ARG A 37 -0.27 -3.88 9.36
CA ARG A 37 -0.03 -4.56 10.63
C ARG A 37 1.07 -5.58 10.44
N PHE A 38 2.06 -5.55 11.33
CA PHE A 38 3.18 -6.48 11.28
C PHE A 38 2.79 -7.80 11.93
N SER A 39 3.11 -8.88 11.25
CA SER A 39 3.10 -10.22 11.77
C SER A 39 4.42 -10.88 11.40
N LYS A 40 4.67 -12.05 11.94
CA LYS A 40 5.87 -12.81 11.58
C LYS A 40 5.94 -13.05 10.07
N GLN A 41 4.82 -13.44 9.48
CA GLN A 41 4.75 -13.72 8.04
C GLN A 41 4.93 -12.45 7.22
N THR A 42 4.31 -11.34 7.64
CA THR A 42 4.46 -10.06 6.96
C THR A 42 5.92 -9.63 6.90
N GLU A 43 6.63 -9.72 8.02
CA GLU A 43 8.05 -9.36 8.07
C GLU A 43 8.89 -10.24 7.17
N LEU A 44 8.63 -11.56 7.15
CA LEU A 44 9.33 -12.48 6.26
C LEU A 44 9.08 -12.16 4.79
N ASP A 45 7.84 -11.83 4.45
CA ASP A 45 7.48 -11.47 3.07
C ASP A 45 8.22 -10.22 2.60
N PHE A 46 8.33 -9.20 3.45
CA PHE A 46 9.07 -7.98 3.13
C PHE A 46 10.56 -8.24 2.98
N ILE A 47 11.14 -9.01 3.88
CA ILE A 47 12.58 -9.35 3.82
C ILE A 47 12.88 -10.08 2.51
N LYS A 48 12.10 -11.10 2.18
CA LYS A 48 12.28 -11.88 0.96
C LYS A 48 12.12 -11.01 -0.29
N HIS A 49 11.11 -10.16 -0.31
CA HIS A 49 10.86 -9.26 -1.44
C HIS A 49 12.02 -8.29 -1.63
N ASN A 50 12.46 -7.65 -0.56
CA ASN A 50 13.49 -6.60 -0.63
C ASN A 50 14.87 -7.15 -0.95
N GLU A 51 15.12 -8.44 -0.75
CA GLU A 51 16.36 -9.08 -1.17
C GLU A 51 16.48 -9.23 -2.68
N GLN A 52 15.35 -9.34 -3.38
CA GLN A 52 15.30 -9.67 -4.81
C GLN A 52 14.74 -8.55 -5.68
N ASN A 53 14.14 -7.54 -5.09
CA ASN A 53 13.43 -6.48 -5.80
C ASN A 53 13.77 -5.11 -5.19
N THR A 54 13.25 -4.05 -5.81
CA THR A 54 13.41 -2.70 -5.28
C THR A 54 12.71 -2.58 -3.93
N GLU A 55 13.37 -1.96 -2.97
CA GLU A 55 12.88 -1.85 -1.60
C GLU A 55 11.48 -1.25 -1.51
N ILE A 56 10.63 -1.91 -0.72
CA ILE A 56 9.36 -1.38 -0.26
C ILE A 56 9.50 -1.15 1.24
N LYS A 57 9.28 0.08 1.68
CA LYS A 57 9.34 0.43 3.10
C LYS A 57 8.06 0.01 3.80
N LYS A 58 8.16 -0.41 5.05
CA LYS A 58 7.00 -0.78 5.85
C LYS A 58 6.92 0.05 7.12
N ILE A 59 5.70 0.44 7.49
CA ILE A 59 5.43 1.20 8.71
C ILE A 59 4.26 0.52 9.42
N GLN A 60 4.36 0.39 10.76
CA GLN A 60 3.30 -0.22 11.55
C GLN A 60 2.02 0.63 11.49
N LEU A 61 0.92 0.01 11.12
CA LEU A 61 -0.39 0.66 11.09
C LEU A 61 -1.01 0.64 12.49
N PRO A 62 -1.53 1.79 12.98
CA PRO A 62 -2.24 1.81 14.26
C PRO A 62 -3.44 0.86 14.26
N LEU A 63 -3.73 0.25 15.42
CA LEU A 63 -4.79 -0.77 15.53
C LEU A 63 -6.19 -0.23 15.26
N HIS A 64 -6.41 1.05 15.46
CA HIS A 64 -7.73 1.67 15.24
C HIS A 64 -8.04 1.99 13.78
N ILE A 65 -7.06 1.84 12.89
CA ILE A 65 -7.24 2.15 11.47
C ILE A 65 -7.70 0.88 10.75
N HIS A 66 -8.87 0.94 10.15
CA HIS A 66 -9.47 -0.16 9.40
C HIS A 66 -9.69 0.17 7.93
N ASP A 67 -9.73 1.46 7.58
CA ASP A 67 -9.88 1.90 6.20
C ASP A 67 -8.63 1.60 5.40
N ARG A 68 -8.83 1.34 4.11
CA ARG A 68 -7.74 1.06 3.19
C ARG A 68 -7.63 2.19 2.18
N TYR A 69 -6.42 2.73 2.03
CA TYR A 69 -6.17 3.82 1.10
C TYR A 69 -4.98 3.51 0.21
N LEU A 70 -5.05 3.98 -1.02
CA LEU A 70 -3.91 3.98 -1.93
C LEU A 70 -3.63 5.43 -2.31
N ILE A 71 -2.41 5.88 -2.05
CA ILE A 71 -1.94 7.22 -2.43
C ILE A 71 -0.98 7.03 -3.61
N VAL A 72 -1.32 7.64 -4.74
CA VAL A 72 -0.48 7.64 -5.93
C VAL A 72 -0.12 9.10 -6.23
N ASP A 73 1.13 9.45 -6.01
CA ASP A 73 1.60 10.84 -6.06
C ASP A 73 0.77 11.73 -5.12
N ASP A 74 -0.12 12.56 -5.63
CA ASP A 74 -0.99 13.43 -4.84
C ASP A 74 -2.46 12.98 -4.83
N GLU A 75 -2.79 11.88 -5.49
CA GLU A 75 -4.15 11.36 -5.55
C GLU A 75 -4.38 10.32 -4.46
N VAL A 76 -5.55 10.37 -3.84
CA VAL A 76 -5.95 9.45 -2.77
C VAL A 76 -7.13 8.63 -3.24
N TRP A 77 -7.03 7.32 -3.08
CA TRP A 77 -8.09 6.36 -3.43
C TRP A 77 -8.50 5.57 -2.20
N LEU A 78 -9.80 5.41 -2.02
CA LEU A 78 -10.36 4.53 -0.98
C LEU A 78 -10.61 3.15 -1.61
N LEU A 79 -10.14 2.11 -0.94
CA LEU A 79 -10.23 0.74 -1.44
C LEU A 79 -11.31 -0.04 -0.70
N GLY A 80 -12.20 -0.72 -1.45
CA GLY A 80 -13.25 -1.56 -0.86
C GLY A 80 -12.77 -2.95 -0.44
N ALA A 81 -11.57 -3.34 -0.84
CA ALA A 81 -10.96 -4.63 -0.46
C ALA A 81 -9.44 -4.47 -0.38
N SER A 82 -8.79 -5.40 0.31
CA SER A 82 -7.32 -5.45 0.33
C SER A 82 -6.76 -5.60 -1.08
N VAL A 83 -5.60 -5.00 -1.33
CA VAL A 83 -4.93 -5.09 -2.63
C VAL A 83 -4.65 -6.54 -3.01
N LYS A 84 -4.32 -7.40 -2.03
CA LYS A 84 -4.10 -8.83 -2.27
C LYS A 84 -5.32 -9.54 -2.86
N ASP A 85 -6.52 -9.02 -2.63
CA ASP A 85 -7.78 -9.65 -3.05
C ASP A 85 -8.38 -9.03 -4.31
N MET A 86 -7.79 -7.99 -4.87
CA MET A 86 -8.34 -7.25 -5.99
C MET A 86 -8.50 -8.04 -7.29
N GLY A 87 -7.83 -9.16 -7.43
CA GLY A 87 -7.95 -10.01 -8.61
C GLY A 87 -9.09 -11.02 -8.55
N HIS A 88 -9.83 -11.09 -7.44
CA HIS A 88 -10.76 -12.19 -7.16
C HIS A 88 -12.23 -11.81 -7.27
N GLY A 89 -12.57 -10.66 -7.83
CA GLY A 89 -13.95 -10.25 -7.99
C GLY A 89 -14.08 -8.74 -8.07
N LEU A 90 -15.33 -8.26 -7.92
CA LEU A 90 -15.60 -6.84 -7.94
C LEU A 90 -15.02 -6.18 -6.70
N CYS A 91 -14.27 -5.11 -6.93
CA CYS A 91 -13.68 -4.31 -5.89
C CYS A 91 -14.05 -2.85 -6.11
N THR A 92 -14.53 -2.19 -5.08
CA THR A 92 -14.83 -0.76 -5.15
C THR A 92 -13.56 0.04 -4.90
N VAL A 93 -13.24 0.93 -5.84
CA VAL A 93 -12.13 1.87 -5.72
C VAL A 93 -12.70 3.26 -5.99
N ILE A 94 -12.62 4.14 -5.01
CA ILE A 94 -13.21 5.47 -5.09
C ILE A 94 -12.10 6.51 -4.90
N LYS A 95 -11.96 7.42 -5.86
CA LYS A 95 -11.07 8.57 -5.69
C LYS A 95 -11.73 9.55 -4.72
N VAL A 96 -10.97 9.99 -3.71
CA VAL A 96 -11.45 10.92 -2.70
C VAL A 96 -10.74 12.26 -2.80
N ASP A 97 -11.38 13.33 -2.34
CA ASP A 97 -10.85 14.69 -2.40
C ASP A 97 -9.91 15.03 -1.24
N PHE A 98 -9.53 14.04 -0.44
CA PHE A 98 -8.55 14.25 0.63
C PHE A 98 -7.18 14.46 0.04
N THR A 99 -6.36 15.28 0.70
CA THR A 99 -4.95 15.34 0.38
C THR A 99 -4.22 14.16 1.04
N PRO A 100 -3.08 13.72 0.50
CA PRO A 100 -2.27 12.70 1.16
C PRO A 100 -1.95 13.06 2.62
N GLU A 101 -1.68 14.31 2.91
CA GLU A 101 -1.37 14.80 4.25
C GLU A 101 -2.54 14.57 5.22
N THR A 102 -3.78 14.76 4.75
CA THR A 102 -4.98 14.49 5.56
C THR A 102 -5.04 13.02 5.96
N VAL A 103 -4.84 12.10 5.02
CA VAL A 103 -4.84 10.67 5.30
C VAL A 103 -3.71 10.29 6.24
N LEU A 104 -2.49 10.76 5.95
CA LEU A 104 -1.32 10.43 6.77
C LEU A 104 -1.44 10.94 8.19
N SER A 105 -2.15 12.07 8.40
CA SER A 105 -2.38 12.62 9.75
C SER A 105 -3.27 11.70 10.59
N LEU A 106 -4.14 10.92 9.97
CA LEU A 106 -5.00 9.95 10.68
C LEU A 106 -4.22 8.75 11.22
N LEU A 107 -3.01 8.53 10.74
CA LEU A 107 -2.17 7.40 11.13
C LEU A 107 -1.30 7.68 12.37
N LYS A 108 -1.39 8.88 12.90
CA LYS A 108 -0.61 9.27 14.09
C LYS A 108 -1.31 8.95 15.40
#